data_a51b589641f60c36b6e065cb7f479703
#
_entry.id   a51b589641f60c36b6e065cb7f479703
#
_cell.length_a   1.000
_cell.length_b   1.000
_cell.length_c   1.000
_cell.angle_alpha   90.00
_cell.angle_beta   90.00
_cell.angle_gamma   90.00
#
_symmetry.space_group_name_H-M   'P 1'
#
loop_
_entity.id
_entity.type
_entity.pdbx_description
1 polymer ?
#
loop_
_entity_poly.entity_id
_entity_poly.type
_entity_poly.pdbx_seq_one_letter_code
_entity_poly.pdbx_strand_id
1 'polypeptide(L)'
;MLGAVMALAFTAPAHSLGLEVREARTSERLDCLPLSDRAFSLTFIHSVSQTPVEDVYTLEGEGSERQLVQTAEHFVTHGQGLPSMEDEPGLSRLEHTDTGFVAHMRRPISKLIIRAHPDFDNTLRADGRRIDLTNWPDRALRIEPVGDCKSNR
;
A
#
# COMPACT_ATOMS: atom_id res chain seq x y z
N MET A 1 13.96 -48.11 30.31
CA MET A 1 13.95 -46.64 30.57
C MET A 1 13.88 -45.94 29.21
N LEU A 2 12.70 -45.48 28.81
CA LEU A 2 12.50 -44.68 27.60
C LEU A 2 12.56 -43.19 27.99
N GLY A 3 13.62 -42.51 27.52
CA GLY A 3 13.72 -41.05 27.69
C GLY A 3 12.89 -40.32 26.64
N ALA A 4 11.85 -39.61 27.07
CA ALA A 4 11.09 -38.74 26.19
C ALA A 4 11.91 -37.47 25.90
N VAL A 5 12.28 -37.25 24.64
CA VAL A 5 12.89 -36.00 24.16
C VAL A 5 11.77 -35.03 23.90
N MET A 6 11.63 -34.02 24.76
CA MET A 6 10.69 -32.93 24.61
C MET A 6 11.28 -31.89 23.64
N ALA A 7 10.77 -31.86 22.41
CA ALA A 7 11.16 -30.85 21.42
C ALA A 7 10.52 -29.51 21.79
N LEU A 8 11.33 -28.54 22.23
CA LEU A 8 10.93 -27.13 22.39
C LEU A 8 10.80 -26.53 21.00
N ALA A 9 9.55 -26.28 20.57
CA ALA A 9 9.27 -25.50 19.38
C ALA A 9 9.58 -24.02 19.68
N PHE A 10 10.68 -23.49 19.16
CA PHE A 10 10.95 -22.06 19.14
C PHE A 10 10.01 -21.42 18.11
N THR A 11 8.93 -20.82 18.56
CA THR A 11 8.14 -19.91 17.73
C THR A 11 8.92 -18.58 17.63
N ALA A 12 9.50 -18.32 16.47
CA ALA A 12 10.06 -17.00 16.19
C ALA A 12 8.94 -15.94 16.32
N PRO A 13 9.19 -14.79 16.96
CA PRO A 13 8.20 -13.71 17.00
C PRO A 13 7.86 -13.30 15.56
N ALA A 14 6.58 -13.37 15.21
CA ALA A 14 6.11 -12.80 13.96
C ALA A 14 6.39 -11.29 14.03
N HIS A 15 7.31 -10.80 13.17
CA HIS A 15 7.56 -9.38 13.04
C HIS A 15 6.28 -8.73 12.54
N SER A 16 5.56 -8.07 13.44
CA SER A 16 4.40 -7.29 13.08
C SER A 16 4.84 -6.12 12.19
N LEU A 17 4.14 -5.92 11.09
CA LEU A 17 4.33 -4.80 10.19
C LEU A 17 3.11 -3.88 10.31
N GLY A 18 3.29 -2.61 9.95
CA GLY A 18 2.19 -1.66 9.85
C GLY A 18 2.48 -0.58 8.82
N LEU A 19 1.43 0.11 8.43
CA LEU A 19 1.50 1.32 7.63
C LEU A 19 0.99 2.48 8.48
N GLU A 20 1.84 3.43 8.80
CA GLU A 20 1.42 4.67 9.45
C GLU A 20 0.94 5.67 8.41
N VAL A 21 -0.19 6.31 8.72
CA VAL A 21 -0.68 7.49 8.05
C VAL A 21 -0.24 8.70 8.85
N ARG A 22 0.59 9.55 8.23
CA ARG A 22 1.10 10.79 8.87
C ARG A 22 0.73 12.02 8.05
N GLU A 23 0.48 13.11 8.71
CA GLU A 23 0.44 14.42 8.05
C GLU A 23 1.83 14.76 7.54
N ALA A 24 1.97 15.06 6.23
CA ALA A 24 3.27 15.14 5.57
C ALA A 24 4.14 16.33 6.04
N ARG A 25 3.53 17.42 6.51
CA ARG A 25 4.23 18.64 6.93
C ARG A 25 4.66 18.61 8.38
N THR A 26 3.77 18.15 9.27
CA THR A 26 3.97 18.14 10.73
C THR A 26 4.57 16.83 11.22
N SER A 27 4.48 15.77 10.42
CA SER A 27 4.81 14.39 10.80
C SER A 27 3.91 13.84 11.92
N GLU A 28 2.78 14.49 12.20
CA GLU A 28 1.78 13.99 13.15
C GLU A 28 1.28 12.62 12.68
N ARG A 29 1.26 11.65 13.59
CA ARG A 29 0.66 10.35 13.34
C ARG A 29 -0.87 10.49 13.45
N LEU A 30 -1.57 10.11 12.39
CA LEU A 30 -3.02 10.21 12.29
C LEU A 30 -3.69 8.85 12.50
N ASP A 31 -3.13 7.79 11.89
CA ASP A 31 -3.65 6.43 11.99
C ASP A 31 -2.56 5.39 11.70
N CYS A 32 -2.89 4.11 11.87
CA CYS A 32 -2.00 3.01 11.51
C CYS A 32 -2.78 1.75 11.14
N LEU A 33 -2.45 1.17 9.99
CA LEU A 33 -3.02 -0.06 9.47
C LEU A 33 -2.03 -1.22 9.73
N PRO A 34 -2.35 -2.18 10.61
CA PRO A 34 -1.51 -3.36 10.79
C PRO A 34 -1.50 -4.22 9.52
N LEU A 35 -0.32 -4.77 9.20
CA LEU A 35 -0.13 -5.70 8.09
C LEU A 35 0.19 -7.09 8.62
N SER A 36 -0.54 -8.11 8.18
CA SER A 36 -0.19 -9.52 8.34
C SER A 36 0.61 -10.03 7.15
N ASP A 37 0.39 -9.45 5.99
CA ASP A 37 1.15 -9.65 4.76
C ASP A 37 1.91 -8.36 4.40
N ARG A 38 2.78 -8.43 3.41
CA ARG A 38 3.60 -7.30 2.94
C ARG A 38 2.88 -6.45 1.89
N ALA A 39 1.68 -6.84 1.49
CA ALA A 39 0.91 -6.19 0.43
C ALA A 39 -0.19 -5.29 1.00
N PHE A 40 -0.46 -4.21 0.30
CA PHE A 40 -1.58 -3.33 0.55
C PHE A 40 -2.01 -2.63 -0.73
N SER A 41 -3.19 -2.02 -0.73
CA SER A 41 -3.65 -1.20 -1.85
C SER A 41 -4.14 0.16 -1.42
N LEU A 42 -4.11 1.09 -2.37
CA LEU A 42 -4.71 2.40 -2.31
C LEU A 42 -5.78 2.47 -3.40
N THR A 43 -7.03 2.68 -3.01
CA THR A 43 -8.14 2.91 -3.97
C THR A 43 -8.52 4.38 -3.99
N PHE A 44 -8.86 4.89 -5.16
CA PHE A 44 -9.32 6.27 -5.33
C PHE A 44 -10.13 6.42 -6.62
N ILE A 45 -10.89 7.51 -6.73
CA ILE A 45 -11.54 7.93 -7.98
C ILE A 45 -10.57 8.81 -8.77
N HIS A 46 -10.26 8.41 -9.98
CA HIS A 46 -9.36 9.17 -10.85
C HIS A 46 -10.00 10.48 -11.29
N SER A 47 -9.30 11.61 -11.14
CA SER A 47 -9.85 12.95 -11.31
C SER A 47 -10.32 13.27 -12.74
N VAL A 48 -9.72 12.64 -13.75
CA VAL A 48 -10.06 12.88 -15.17
C VAL A 48 -11.11 11.90 -15.66
N SER A 49 -10.86 10.58 -15.51
CA SER A 49 -11.79 9.55 -16.01
C SER A 49 -13.02 9.37 -15.12
N GLN A 50 -13.01 9.87 -13.89
CA GLN A 50 -14.06 9.69 -12.87
C GLN A 50 -14.40 8.21 -12.62
N THR A 51 -13.40 7.35 -12.79
CA THR A 51 -13.51 5.90 -12.57
C THR A 51 -12.61 5.46 -11.43
N PRO A 52 -12.92 4.35 -10.75
CA PRO A 52 -12.07 3.83 -9.70
C PRO A 52 -10.73 3.33 -10.24
N VAL A 53 -9.68 3.60 -9.45
CA VAL A 53 -8.32 3.07 -9.64
C VAL A 53 -7.91 2.39 -8.34
N GLU A 54 -7.15 1.32 -8.45
CA GLU A 54 -6.51 0.65 -7.33
C GLU A 54 -5.03 0.45 -7.61
N ASP A 55 -4.19 1.15 -6.86
CA ASP A 55 -2.75 0.94 -6.82
C ASP A 55 -2.41 -0.18 -5.84
N VAL A 56 -1.65 -1.17 -6.27
CA VAL A 56 -1.18 -2.27 -5.43
C VAL A 56 0.29 -2.11 -5.11
N TYR A 57 0.62 -2.24 -3.85
CA TYR A 57 1.98 -2.08 -3.33
C TYR A 57 2.43 -3.31 -2.56
N THR A 58 3.74 -3.53 -2.52
CA THR A 58 4.38 -4.51 -1.63
C THR A 58 5.59 -3.91 -0.94
N LEU A 59 5.93 -4.45 0.24
CA LEU A 59 7.15 -4.13 0.96
C LEU A 59 8.21 -5.19 0.65
N GLU A 60 9.23 -4.83 -0.11
CA GLU A 60 10.40 -5.65 -0.40
C GLU A 60 11.52 -5.39 0.61
N GLY A 61 12.43 -6.35 0.79
CA GLY A 61 13.54 -6.24 1.74
C GLY A 61 13.14 -6.31 3.21
N GLU A 62 14.11 -6.15 4.11
CA GLU A 62 13.92 -6.23 5.56
C GLU A 62 14.65 -5.11 6.31
N GLY A 63 14.18 -4.80 7.52
CA GLY A 63 14.83 -3.81 8.38
C GLY A 63 14.99 -2.45 7.69
N SER A 64 16.21 -1.94 7.66
CA SER A 64 16.58 -0.66 7.04
C SER A 64 16.60 -0.69 5.51
N GLU A 65 16.63 -1.88 4.89
CA GLU A 65 16.59 -2.06 3.44
C GLU A 65 15.17 -2.20 2.89
N ARG A 66 14.17 -2.04 3.75
CA ARG A 66 12.76 -2.14 3.34
C ARG A 66 12.41 -1.05 2.34
N GLN A 67 11.88 -1.46 1.19
CA GLN A 67 11.47 -0.61 0.10
C GLN A 67 10.00 -0.81 -0.23
N LEU A 68 9.29 0.29 -0.46
CA LEU A 68 7.94 0.27 -1.01
C LEU A 68 8.03 0.14 -2.52
N VAL A 69 7.30 -0.80 -3.08
CA VAL A 69 7.26 -1.06 -4.53
C VAL A 69 5.81 -1.12 -5.00
N GLN A 70 5.45 -0.32 -5.98
CA GLN A 70 4.18 -0.47 -6.71
C GLN A 70 4.32 -1.65 -7.67
N THR A 71 3.39 -2.61 -7.56
CA THR A 71 3.43 -3.87 -8.32
C THR A 71 2.35 -3.97 -9.37
N ALA A 72 1.23 -3.27 -9.17
CA ALA A 72 0.16 -3.18 -10.15
C ALA A 72 -0.66 -1.90 -9.99
N GLU A 73 -1.38 -1.56 -11.05
CA GLU A 73 -2.43 -0.55 -11.06
C GLU A 73 -3.63 -1.09 -11.84
N HIS A 74 -4.78 -1.14 -11.19
CA HIS A 74 -6.06 -1.57 -11.78
C HIS A 74 -6.88 -0.33 -12.11
N PHE A 75 -7.41 -0.25 -13.32
CA PHE A 75 -8.25 0.87 -13.77
C PHE A 75 -9.28 0.42 -14.80
N VAL A 76 -10.39 1.15 -14.89
CA VAL A 76 -11.54 0.77 -15.74
C VAL A 76 -11.38 1.24 -17.18
N THR A 77 -10.90 2.47 -17.37
CA THR A 77 -10.77 3.09 -18.70
C THR A 77 -9.42 3.76 -18.86
N HIS A 78 -8.86 3.71 -20.05
CA HIS A 78 -7.68 4.49 -20.38
C HIS A 78 -7.96 5.99 -20.26
N GLY A 79 -6.98 6.75 -19.82
CA GLY A 79 -7.08 8.19 -19.69
C GLY A 79 -5.72 8.83 -19.41
N GLN A 80 -5.69 10.15 -19.50
CA GLN A 80 -4.48 10.91 -19.18
C GLN A 80 -4.07 10.67 -17.72
N GLY A 81 -2.82 10.30 -17.50
CA GLY A 81 -2.26 10.01 -16.18
C GLY A 81 -2.41 8.54 -15.74
N LEU A 82 -3.01 7.68 -16.56
CA LEU A 82 -3.06 6.23 -16.35
C LEU A 82 -2.02 5.51 -17.21
N PRO A 83 -1.51 4.34 -16.78
CA PRO A 83 -0.47 3.61 -17.49
C PRO A 83 -0.85 3.29 -18.95
N SER A 84 0.11 3.45 -19.83
CA SER A 84 0.02 3.01 -21.21
C SER A 84 1.26 2.17 -21.58
N MET A 85 1.19 1.39 -22.66
CA MET A 85 2.32 0.54 -23.09
C MET A 85 3.54 1.32 -23.58
N GLU A 86 3.38 2.61 -23.84
CA GLU A 86 4.45 3.45 -24.36
C GLU A 86 5.08 4.23 -23.21
N ASP A 87 6.39 4.01 -22.98
CA ASP A 87 7.27 4.78 -22.09
C ASP A 87 6.92 4.86 -20.59
N GLU A 88 6.11 3.92 -20.07
CA GLU A 88 5.78 3.91 -18.65
C GLU A 88 6.91 3.26 -17.83
N PRO A 89 7.62 4.00 -16.94
CA PRO A 89 8.73 3.47 -16.17
C PRO A 89 8.31 2.31 -15.27
N GLY A 90 8.98 1.17 -15.42
CA GLY A 90 8.75 -0.02 -14.60
C GLY A 90 7.56 -0.87 -15.05
N LEU A 91 6.78 -0.46 -16.04
CA LEU A 91 5.71 -1.29 -16.61
C LEU A 91 6.30 -2.52 -17.30
N SER A 92 5.82 -3.70 -16.94
CA SER A 92 6.22 -4.98 -17.53
C SER A 92 5.16 -5.55 -18.47
N ARG A 93 3.89 -5.34 -18.17
CA ARG A 93 2.76 -5.86 -18.95
C ARG A 93 1.49 -5.05 -18.68
N LEU A 94 0.72 -4.78 -19.72
CA LEU A 94 -0.65 -4.30 -19.63
C LEU A 94 -1.59 -5.45 -20.01
N GLU A 95 -2.51 -5.77 -19.12
CA GLU A 95 -3.50 -6.84 -19.29
C GLU A 95 -4.89 -6.22 -19.41
N HIS A 96 -5.65 -6.65 -20.42
CA HIS A 96 -7.07 -6.31 -20.56
C HIS A 96 -7.91 -7.39 -19.86
N THR A 97 -8.80 -6.98 -19.00
CA THR A 97 -9.71 -7.85 -18.24
C THR A 97 -11.17 -7.54 -18.60
N ASP A 98 -12.10 -8.35 -18.13
CA ASP A 98 -13.54 -8.11 -18.34
C ASP A 98 -14.04 -6.79 -17.69
N THR A 99 -13.31 -6.27 -16.71
CA THR A 99 -13.71 -5.08 -15.94
C THR A 99 -12.81 -3.87 -16.16
N GLY A 100 -11.80 -3.97 -17.03
CA GLY A 100 -10.87 -2.88 -17.32
C GLY A 100 -9.46 -3.38 -17.61
N PHE A 101 -8.46 -2.79 -16.99
CA PHE A 101 -7.05 -3.03 -17.26
C PHE A 101 -6.28 -3.27 -15.97
N VAL A 102 -5.22 -4.07 -16.07
CA VAL A 102 -4.21 -4.26 -15.04
C VAL A 102 -2.84 -3.96 -15.62
N ALA A 103 -2.22 -2.90 -15.14
CA ALA A 103 -0.84 -2.58 -15.45
C ALA A 103 0.07 -3.26 -14.41
N HIS A 104 0.79 -4.30 -14.80
CA HIS A 104 1.79 -4.96 -13.95
C HIS A 104 3.10 -4.21 -14.03
N MET A 105 3.69 -3.89 -12.89
CA MET A 105 4.91 -3.11 -12.83
C MET A 105 5.81 -3.47 -11.64
N ARG A 106 7.02 -3.00 -11.67
CA ARG A 106 7.89 -2.92 -10.51
C ARG A 106 8.48 -1.51 -10.44
N ARG A 107 7.77 -0.65 -9.70
CA ARG A 107 8.15 0.76 -9.54
C ARG A 107 8.49 1.02 -8.08
N PRO A 108 9.78 1.16 -7.73
CA PRO A 108 10.18 1.57 -6.39
C PRO A 108 9.65 2.98 -6.05
N ILE A 109 9.07 3.11 -4.86
CA ILE A 109 8.49 4.36 -4.37
C ILE A 109 9.31 4.83 -3.18
N SER A 110 9.97 5.98 -3.33
CA SER A 110 10.76 6.56 -2.24
C SER A 110 9.90 7.21 -1.15
N LYS A 111 8.76 7.79 -1.54
CA LYS A 111 7.79 8.43 -0.64
C LYS A 111 6.40 8.31 -1.23
N LEU A 112 5.48 7.67 -0.52
CA LEU A 112 4.07 7.63 -0.90
C LEU A 112 3.36 8.79 -0.19
N ILE A 113 3.03 9.83 -0.97
CA ILE A 113 2.30 11.01 -0.48
C ILE A 113 1.01 11.13 -1.28
N ILE A 114 -0.10 11.22 -0.56
CA ILE A 114 -1.45 11.30 -1.10
C ILE A 114 -2.07 12.60 -0.63
N ARG A 115 -2.67 13.37 -1.54
CA ARG A 115 -3.54 14.48 -1.16
C ARG A 115 -4.97 13.94 -1.06
N ALA A 116 -5.42 13.73 0.16
CA ALA A 116 -6.79 13.26 0.40
C ALA A 116 -7.80 14.35 0.05
N HIS A 117 -8.84 13.98 -0.69
CA HIS A 117 -9.94 14.86 -1.04
C HIS A 117 -11.25 14.06 -1.05
N PRO A 118 -12.35 14.59 -0.51
CA PRO A 118 -13.63 13.90 -0.45
C PRO A 118 -14.13 13.36 -1.80
N ASP A 119 -13.92 14.13 -2.88
CA ASP A 119 -14.38 13.76 -4.22
C ASP A 119 -13.63 12.55 -4.82
N PHE A 120 -12.49 12.16 -4.24
CA PHE A 120 -11.65 11.09 -4.79
C PHE A 120 -11.68 9.80 -3.97
N ASP A 121 -12.44 9.74 -2.88
CA ASP A 121 -12.68 8.52 -2.08
C ASP A 121 -11.41 7.72 -1.76
N ASN A 122 -10.34 8.43 -1.38
CA ASN A 122 -9.04 7.82 -1.11
C ASN A 122 -9.11 6.85 0.08
N THR A 123 -8.86 5.57 -0.15
CA THR A 123 -8.92 4.53 0.87
C THR A 123 -7.69 3.64 0.84
N LEU A 124 -7.02 3.47 1.98
CA LEU A 124 -5.94 2.52 2.19
C LEU A 124 -6.50 1.18 2.67
N ARG A 125 -6.06 0.05 2.08
CA ARG A 125 -6.59 -1.29 2.37
C ARG A 125 -5.47 -2.30 2.58
N ALA A 126 -5.61 -3.15 3.60
CA ALA A 126 -4.78 -4.33 3.81
C ALA A 126 -5.51 -5.33 4.72
N ASP A 127 -5.37 -6.63 4.46
CA ASP A 127 -5.86 -7.72 5.33
C ASP A 127 -7.33 -7.60 5.74
N GLY A 128 -8.19 -7.18 4.81
CA GLY A 128 -9.62 -6.95 5.08
C GLY A 128 -9.95 -5.71 5.93
N ARG A 129 -8.92 -4.94 6.32
CA ARG A 129 -9.05 -3.67 7.03
C ARG A 129 -8.90 -2.50 6.07
N ARG A 130 -9.37 -1.34 6.49
CA ARG A 130 -9.26 -0.11 5.71
C ARG A 130 -9.09 1.12 6.59
N ILE A 131 -8.43 2.14 6.03
CA ILE A 131 -8.43 3.51 6.55
C ILE A 131 -8.98 4.41 5.46
N ASP A 132 -10.03 5.13 5.78
CA ASP A 132 -10.59 6.17 4.93
C ASP A 132 -9.75 7.45 5.09
N LEU A 133 -8.98 7.78 4.05
CA LEU A 133 -8.07 8.92 4.07
C LEU A 133 -8.82 10.25 3.91
N THR A 134 -10.08 10.23 3.47
CA THR A 134 -10.92 11.43 3.36
C THR A 134 -11.34 11.99 4.73
N ASN A 135 -11.08 11.25 5.82
CA ASN A 135 -11.20 11.77 7.19
C ASN A 135 -10.25 12.95 7.47
N TRP A 136 -9.22 13.13 6.64
CA TRP A 136 -8.28 14.26 6.71
C TRP A 136 -8.27 15.04 5.40
N PRO A 137 -9.38 15.72 5.06
CA PRO A 137 -9.55 16.38 3.77
C PRO A 137 -8.51 17.49 3.57
N ASP A 138 -8.09 17.66 2.31
CA ASP A 138 -7.13 18.68 1.86
C ASP A 138 -5.73 18.59 2.48
N ARG A 139 -5.45 17.56 3.27
CA ARG A 139 -4.10 17.30 3.81
C ARG A 139 -3.27 16.46 2.85
N ALA A 140 -1.98 16.73 2.85
CA ALA A 140 -1.00 15.82 2.26
C ALA A 140 -0.66 14.74 3.30
N LEU A 141 -1.00 13.50 3.00
CA LEU A 141 -0.79 12.35 3.87
C LEU A 141 0.38 11.52 3.36
N ARG A 142 1.32 11.20 4.26
CA ARG A 142 2.44 10.32 3.99
C ARG A 142 2.14 8.95 4.56
N ILE A 143 2.29 7.91 3.73
CA ILE A 143 2.12 6.51 4.11
C ILE A 143 3.51 5.90 4.28
N GLU A 144 3.81 5.40 5.46
CA GLU A 144 5.12 4.88 5.83
C GLU A 144 5.04 3.48 6.44
N PRO A 145 5.88 2.53 6.00
CA PRO A 145 5.99 1.24 6.66
C PRO A 145 6.68 1.38 8.01
N VAL A 146 6.11 0.75 9.03
CA VAL A 146 6.63 0.70 10.40
C VAL A 146 6.74 -0.75 10.89
N GLY A 147 7.50 -0.97 11.96
CA GLY A 147 7.63 -2.30 12.57
C GLY A 147 6.35 -2.77 13.23
N ASP A 148 5.63 -1.90 13.94
CA ASP A 148 4.37 -2.24 14.61
C ASP A 148 3.52 -0.97 14.80
N CYS A 149 2.21 -1.09 14.60
CA CYS A 149 1.26 -0.03 14.89
C CYS A 149 1.17 0.34 16.39
N LYS A 150 1.64 -0.52 17.28
CA LYS A 150 1.59 -0.32 18.74
C LYS A 150 2.77 0.48 19.31
N SER A 151 3.83 0.70 18.53
CA SER A 151 5.12 1.12 19.07
C SER A 151 5.28 2.63 19.30
N ASN A 152 4.20 3.40 19.49
CA ASN A 152 4.30 4.78 19.94
C ASN A 152 3.12 5.16 20.85
N ARG A 153 3.26 4.83 22.12
CA ARG A 153 2.63 5.57 23.21
C ARG A 153 3.69 6.31 24.00
#